data_85acccdef90856f8ecea24fee60c32cb
#
_entry.id   85acccdef90856f8ecea24fee60c32cb
#
_cell.length_a   1.000
_cell.length_b   1.000
_cell.length_c   1.000
_cell.angle_alpha   90.00
_cell.angle_beta   90.00
_cell.angle_gamma   90.00
#
_symmetry.space_group_name_H-M   'P 1'
#
loop_
_entity.id
_entity.type
_entity.pdbx_description
1 polymer ?
#
loop_
_entity_poly.entity_id
_entity_poly.type
_entity_poly.pdbx_seq_one_letter_code
_entity_poly.pdbx_strand_id
1 'polypeptide(L)'
;MQIFSKTDRGRVRTDNQDAYFAGKITDDAVFAVVCDGMGGANAGNVASELAVRHISEYVIRSYRSGMNMTDTEKTLKNAIVSANISLYDKAVNNTELAGMGTTTVAAFVKDGTAVIAHVGDSRIYLVNGEIKQLTRDHSVVQSLIESGKITPEDAKVHPRKNVITRALGAEEDVAVDSDCITLSNGDTLLLCSDGLTNFLDDKDILTVFQNNDISAVAEKLVETANENGGGDNITVVTVTK
;
A
#
# COMPACT_ATOMS: atom_id res chain seq x y z
N MET A 1 -11.60 -0.50 -16.75
CA MET A 1 -10.45 -0.28 -15.86
C MET A 1 -9.27 -1.13 -16.28
N GLN A 2 -8.08 -0.56 -16.30
CA GLN A 2 -6.81 -1.24 -16.58
C GLN A 2 -6.03 -1.39 -15.27
N ILE A 3 -5.37 -2.55 -15.10
CA ILE A 3 -4.61 -2.86 -13.88
C ILE A 3 -3.25 -3.38 -14.32
N PHE A 4 -2.19 -2.80 -13.77
CA PHE A 4 -0.82 -3.29 -13.97
C PHE A 4 -0.11 -3.32 -12.63
N SER A 5 0.82 -4.24 -12.48
CA SER A 5 1.55 -4.40 -11.23
C SER A 5 2.96 -4.94 -11.48
N LYS A 6 3.85 -4.57 -10.61
CA LYS A 6 5.23 -5.10 -10.57
C LYS A 6 5.67 -5.16 -9.12
N THR A 7 6.34 -6.24 -8.76
CA THR A 7 7.08 -6.35 -7.52
C THR A 7 8.51 -6.80 -7.80
N ASP A 8 9.45 -6.32 -7.03
CA ASP A 8 10.87 -6.67 -7.14
C ASP A 8 11.50 -6.68 -5.75
N ARG A 9 12.46 -7.57 -5.55
CA ARG A 9 13.20 -7.68 -4.29
C ARG A 9 14.09 -6.47 -3.99
N GLY A 10 14.40 -5.68 -5.00
CA GLY A 10 15.42 -4.66 -4.91
C GLY A 10 16.83 -5.23 -5.13
N ARG A 11 17.84 -4.37 -4.95
CA ARG A 11 19.26 -4.70 -5.18
C ARG A 11 19.98 -5.16 -3.93
N VAL A 12 19.43 -4.86 -2.75
CA VAL A 12 20.11 -5.04 -1.46
C VAL A 12 19.51 -6.17 -0.63
N ARG A 13 18.20 -6.32 -0.65
CA ARG A 13 17.50 -7.34 0.15
C ARG A 13 17.71 -8.74 -0.41
N THR A 14 17.74 -9.76 0.46
CA THR A 14 17.83 -11.18 0.07
C THR A 14 16.49 -11.76 -0.34
N ASP A 15 15.43 -11.29 0.28
CA ASP A 15 14.06 -11.78 0.11
C ASP A 15 13.11 -10.62 -0.19
N ASN A 16 11.96 -10.95 -0.78
CA ASN A 16 10.89 -9.99 -0.98
C ASN A 16 9.83 -10.20 0.11
N GLN A 17 9.69 -9.24 1.02
CA GLN A 17 8.70 -9.24 2.09
C GLN A 17 7.45 -8.43 1.74
N ASP A 18 7.41 -7.83 0.55
CA ASP A 18 6.19 -7.25 0.00
C ASP A 18 5.26 -8.33 -0.54
N ALA A 19 3.98 -8.10 -0.40
CA ALA A 19 2.94 -8.89 -1.06
C ALA A 19 1.85 -7.98 -1.62
N TYR A 20 1.16 -8.43 -2.68
CA TYR A 20 0.05 -7.68 -3.25
C TYR A 20 -1.00 -8.60 -3.86
N PHE A 21 -2.20 -8.05 -4.02
CA PHE A 21 -3.24 -8.57 -4.88
C PHE A 21 -3.80 -7.42 -5.72
N ALA A 22 -4.05 -7.64 -7.00
CA ALA A 22 -4.74 -6.70 -7.87
C ALA A 22 -5.54 -7.46 -8.92
N GLY A 23 -6.84 -7.20 -8.98
CA GLY A 23 -7.70 -7.94 -9.90
C GLY A 23 -9.12 -7.40 -9.99
N LYS A 24 -9.83 -7.86 -11.02
CA LYS A 24 -11.27 -7.64 -11.17
C LYS A 24 -12.03 -8.53 -10.18
N ILE A 25 -12.97 -7.93 -9.47
CA ILE A 25 -13.95 -8.64 -8.63
C ILE A 25 -15.19 -8.96 -9.47
N THR A 26 -15.58 -8.01 -10.31
CA THR A 26 -16.62 -8.12 -11.32
C THR A 26 -16.18 -7.35 -12.57
N ASP A 27 -16.99 -7.32 -13.63
CA ASP A 27 -16.64 -6.57 -14.85
C ASP A 27 -16.48 -5.07 -14.61
N ASP A 28 -17.17 -4.53 -13.61
CA ASP A 28 -17.20 -3.12 -13.23
C ASP A 28 -16.46 -2.76 -11.95
N ALA A 29 -15.98 -3.75 -11.18
CA ALA A 29 -15.30 -3.56 -9.91
C ALA A 29 -13.90 -4.16 -9.87
N VAL A 30 -12.95 -3.40 -9.34
CA VAL A 30 -11.54 -3.78 -9.18
C VAL A 30 -11.17 -3.64 -7.70
N PHE A 31 -10.37 -4.55 -7.23
CA PHE A 31 -9.74 -4.49 -5.91
C PHE A 31 -8.22 -4.63 -6.04
N ALA A 32 -7.49 -3.80 -5.31
CA ALA A 32 -6.04 -3.85 -5.18
C ALA A 32 -5.63 -3.66 -3.72
N VAL A 33 -4.61 -4.38 -3.30
CA VAL A 33 -3.99 -4.25 -1.97
C VAL A 33 -2.49 -4.51 -2.07
N VAL A 34 -1.70 -3.69 -1.39
CA VAL A 34 -0.24 -3.84 -1.24
C VAL A 34 0.06 -3.85 0.25
N CYS A 35 0.91 -4.78 0.67
CA CYS A 35 1.36 -4.96 2.05
C CYS A 35 2.88 -5.08 2.05
N ASP A 36 3.56 -4.28 2.87
CA ASP A 36 5.00 -4.31 3.11
C ASP A 36 5.25 -4.97 4.46
N GLY A 37 5.89 -6.12 4.42
CA GLY A 37 6.09 -6.98 5.58
C GLY A 37 7.31 -6.61 6.38
N MET A 38 7.16 -6.52 7.70
CA MET A 38 8.25 -6.29 8.63
C MET A 38 8.33 -7.37 9.71
N GLY A 39 9.55 -7.58 10.22
CA GLY A 39 9.86 -8.61 11.21
C GLY A 39 11.15 -9.32 10.86
N GLY A 40 11.70 -10.14 11.76
CA GLY A 40 12.95 -10.88 11.50
C GLY A 40 12.92 -11.69 10.19
N ALA A 41 13.99 -12.43 9.89
CA ALA A 41 14.33 -12.97 8.57
C ALA A 41 13.19 -13.65 7.76
N ASN A 42 12.16 -14.20 8.40
CA ASN A 42 11.03 -14.84 7.72
C ASN A 42 9.64 -14.34 8.19
N ALA A 43 9.59 -13.42 9.15
CA ALA A 43 8.32 -13.04 9.75
C ALA A 43 7.58 -11.97 8.91
N GLY A 44 8.31 -11.11 8.20
CA GLY A 44 7.73 -10.07 7.37
C GLY A 44 6.96 -10.62 6.15
N ASN A 45 7.55 -11.56 5.39
CA ASN A 45 6.87 -12.17 4.25
C ASN A 45 5.62 -12.96 4.66
N VAL A 46 5.68 -13.67 5.82
CA VAL A 46 4.49 -14.35 6.37
C VAL A 46 3.40 -13.34 6.71
N ALA A 47 3.76 -12.19 7.30
CA ALA A 47 2.79 -11.17 7.66
C ALA A 47 2.11 -10.55 6.43
N SER A 48 2.89 -10.10 5.45
CA SER A 48 2.35 -9.46 4.25
C SER A 48 1.50 -10.41 3.40
N GLU A 49 1.96 -11.66 3.18
CA GLU A 49 1.20 -12.66 2.42
C GLU A 49 -0.11 -13.05 3.12
N LEU A 50 -0.10 -13.20 4.45
CA LEU A 50 -1.31 -13.47 5.23
C LEU A 50 -2.28 -12.30 5.16
N ALA A 51 -1.80 -11.05 5.31
CA ALA A 51 -2.62 -9.87 5.23
C ALA A 51 -3.29 -9.76 3.86
N VAL A 52 -2.52 -9.82 2.78
CA VAL A 52 -3.04 -9.76 1.41
C VAL A 52 -4.09 -10.83 1.17
N ARG A 53 -3.80 -12.08 1.53
CA ARG A 53 -4.75 -13.19 1.37
C ARG A 53 -6.03 -12.96 2.17
N HIS A 54 -5.91 -12.63 3.46
CA HIS A 54 -7.05 -12.45 4.34
C HIS A 54 -7.94 -11.28 3.88
N ILE A 55 -7.34 -10.13 3.57
CA ILE A 55 -8.05 -8.93 3.12
C ILE A 55 -8.74 -9.20 1.77
N SER A 56 -8.03 -9.78 0.80
CA SER A 56 -8.61 -10.05 -0.52
C SER A 56 -9.74 -11.07 -0.47
N GLU A 57 -9.57 -12.18 0.26
CA GLU A 57 -10.64 -13.17 0.44
C GLU A 57 -11.86 -12.58 1.14
N TYR A 58 -11.65 -11.76 2.18
CA TYR A 58 -12.75 -11.12 2.90
C TYR A 58 -13.53 -10.18 1.98
N VAL A 59 -12.85 -9.31 1.24
CA VAL A 59 -13.47 -8.37 0.30
C VAL A 59 -14.24 -9.13 -0.79
N ILE A 60 -13.62 -10.11 -1.43
CA ILE A 60 -14.23 -10.89 -2.52
C ILE A 60 -15.49 -11.63 -2.03
N ARG A 61 -15.44 -12.24 -0.86
CA ARG A 61 -16.58 -12.97 -0.27
C ARG A 61 -17.70 -12.05 0.21
N SER A 62 -17.36 -10.86 0.68
CA SER A 62 -18.33 -9.91 1.26
C SER A 62 -18.99 -9.02 0.21
N TYR A 63 -18.30 -8.76 -0.90
CA TYR A 63 -18.83 -7.92 -1.97
C TYR A 63 -20.14 -8.49 -2.55
N ARG A 64 -21.11 -7.62 -2.79
CA ARG A 64 -22.39 -7.93 -3.45
C ARG A 64 -22.66 -6.87 -4.51
N SER A 65 -23.19 -7.30 -5.66
CA SER A 65 -23.63 -6.36 -6.70
C SER A 65 -24.67 -5.40 -6.12
N GLY A 66 -24.49 -4.09 -6.37
CA GLY A 66 -25.35 -3.04 -5.81
C GLY A 66 -24.93 -2.52 -4.42
N MET A 67 -23.86 -3.03 -3.82
CA MET A 67 -23.29 -2.48 -2.59
C MET A 67 -22.92 -1.01 -2.82
N ASN A 68 -23.35 -0.12 -1.91
CA ASN A 68 -23.01 1.30 -1.95
C ASN A 68 -21.60 1.56 -1.41
N MET A 69 -21.06 2.75 -1.63
CA MET A 69 -19.70 3.08 -1.23
C MET A 69 -19.49 3.08 0.29
N THR A 70 -20.48 3.44 1.08
CA THR A 70 -20.41 3.39 2.55
C THR A 70 -20.28 1.95 3.05
N ASP A 71 -21.04 1.03 2.47
CA ASP A 71 -20.95 -0.39 2.84
C ASP A 71 -19.64 -1.01 2.31
N THR A 72 -19.15 -0.55 1.16
CA THR A 72 -17.84 -0.94 0.64
C THR A 72 -16.72 -0.48 1.56
N GLU A 73 -16.77 0.76 2.06
CA GLU A 73 -15.81 1.29 3.02
C GLU A 73 -15.80 0.49 4.32
N LYS A 74 -16.98 0.20 4.88
CA LYS A 74 -17.12 -0.66 6.07
C LYS A 74 -16.54 -2.05 5.83
N THR A 75 -16.83 -2.62 4.66
CA THR A 75 -16.31 -3.94 4.28
C THR A 75 -14.78 -3.94 4.22
N LEU A 76 -14.19 -2.92 3.60
CA LEU A 76 -12.75 -2.79 3.50
C LEU A 76 -12.08 -2.61 4.87
N LYS A 77 -12.62 -1.73 5.71
CA LYS A 77 -12.15 -1.56 7.09
C LYS A 77 -12.24 -2.85 7.89
N ASN A 78 -13.37 -3.54 7.82
CA ASN A 78 -13.57 -4.81 8.55
C ASN A 78 -12.60 -5.89 8.05
N ALA A 79 -12.31 -5.93 6.76
CA ALA A 79 -11.32 -6.86 6.20
C ALA A 79 -9.92 -6.61 6.79
N ILE A 80 -9.51 -5.35 6.88
CA ILE A 80 -8.21 -4.96 7.42
C ILE A 80 -8.13 -5.26 8.93
N VAL A 81 -9.18 -4.90 9.71
CA VAL A 81 -9.24 -5.19 11.15
C VAL A 81 -9.23 -6.70 11.40
N SER A 82 -9.98 -7.47 10.61
CA SER A 82 -9.99 -8.94 10.73
C SER A 82 -8.63 -9.57 10.39
N ALA A 83 -7.93 -9.01 9.40
CA ALA A 83 -6.55 -9.41 9.10
C ALA A 83 -5.60 -9.09 10.27
N ASN A 84 -5.73 -7.90 10.88
CA ASN A 84 -4.95 -7.53 12.06
C ASN A 84 -5.08 -8.55 13.19
N ILE A 85 -6.31 -8.90 13.56
CA ILE A 85 -6.58 -9.89 14.62
C ILE A 85 -5.90 -11.22 14.28
N SER A 86 -6.05 -11.69 13.03
CA SER A 86 -5.44 -12.97 12.60
C SER A 86 -3.91 -12.94 12.66
N LEU A 87 -3.28 -11.81 12.30
CA LEU A 87 -1.83 -11.65 12.38
C LEU A 87 -1.34 -11.58 13.82
N TYR A 88 -2.00 -10.75 14.64
CA TYR A 88 -1.67 -10.56 16.05
C TYR A 88 -1.75 -11.89 16.82
N ASP A 89 -2.86 -12.62 16.68
CA ASP A 89 -3.04 -13.94 17.31
C ASP A 89 -1.93 -14.91 16.90
N LYS A 90 -1.52 -14.87 15.62
CA LYS A 90 -0.46 -15.74 15.12
C LYS A 90 0.92 -15.34 15.64
N ALA A 91 1.18 -14.03 15.77
CA ALA A 91 2.43 -13.51 16.32
C ALA A 91 2.58 -13.85 17.81
N VAL A 92 1.49 -13.74 18.59
CA VAL A 92 1.50 -14.03 20.04
C VAL A 92 1.64 -15.53 20.31
N ASN A 93 1.02 -16.38 19.48
CA ASN A 93 1.00 -17.83 19.68
C ASN A 93 2.17 -18.56 19.02
N ASN A 94 3.06 -17.88 18.30
CA ASN A 94 4.22 -18.49 17.64
C ASN A 94 5.48 -17.63 17.85
N THR A 95 6.41 -18.15 18.62
CA THR A 95 7.67 -17.44 18.96
C THR A 95 8.54 -17.16 17.74
N GLU A 96 8.47 -17.96 16.68
CA GLU A 96 9.21 -17.73 15.42
C GLU A 96 8.65 -16.55 14.63
N LEU A 97 7.41 -16.16 14.88
CA LEU A 97 6.71 -15.05 14.25
C LEU A 97 6.51 -13.87 15.21
N ALA A 98 7.13 -13.90 16.39
CA ALA A 98 7.03 -12.83 17.36
C ALA A 98 7.52 -11.49 16.75
N GLY A 99 6.68 -10.46 16.85
CA GLY A 99 6.96 -9.13 16.28
C GLY A 99 6.79 -9.04 14.77
N MET A 100 6.19 -10.02 14.10
CA MET A 100 5.78 -9.86 12.71
C MET A 100 4.71 -8.78 12.57
N GLY A 101 4.77 -8.05 11.50
CA GLY A 101 3.77 -7.06 11.16
C GLY A 101 3.84 -6.72 9.68
N THR A 102 2.89 -5.92 9.22
CA THR A 102 2.88 -5.43 7.85
C THR A 102 2.12 -4.12 7.73
N THR A 103 2.50 -3.29 6.76
CA THR A 103 1.65 -2.20 6.31
C THR A 103 0.49 -2.75 5.50
N THR A 104 -0.47 -1.91 5.17
CA THR A 104 -1.45 -2.19 4.11
C THR A 104 -1.92 -0.89 3.48
N VAL A 105 -2.02 -0.87 2.16
CA VAL A 105 -2.77 0.11 1.37
C VAL A 105 -3.71 -0.65 0.45
N ALA A 106 -4.97 -0.29 0.44
CA ALA A 106 -5.99 -0.99 -0.33
C ALA A 106 -6.93 -0.02 -1.03
N ALA A 107 -7.36 -0.37 -2.24
CA ALA A 107 -8.31 0.39 -3.04
C ALA A 107 -9.36 -0.53 -3.65
N PHE A 108 -10.63 -0.19 -3.45
CA PHE A 108 -11.76 -0.80 -4.15
C PHE A 108 -12.35 0.24 -5.09
N VAL A 109 -12.32 -0.04 -6.41
CA VAL A 109 -12.77 0.89 -7.44
C VAL A 109 -13.99 0.33 -8.16
N LYS A 110 -15.06 1.12 -8.19
CA LYS A 110 -16.31 0.78 -8.88
C LYS A 110 -17.01 2.06 -9.37
N ASP A 111 -17.60 2.01 -10.57
CA ASP A 111 -18.43 3.08 -11.12
C ASP A 111 -17.78 4.48 -11.06
N GLY A 112 -16.45 4.52 -11.21
CA GLY A 112 -15.69 5.78 -11.14
C GLY A 112 -15.50 6.32 -9.72
N THR A 113 -15.78 5.53 -8.70
CA THR A 113 -15.49 5.87 -7.31
C THR A 113 -14.51 4.86 -6.73
N ALA A 114 -13.52 5.34 -5.99
CA ALA A 114 -12.57 4.52 -5.26
C ALA A 114 -12.78 4.70 -3.75
N VAL A 115 -12.92 3.60 -3.05
CA VAL A 115 -12.74 3.55 -1.59
C VAL A 115 -11.32 3.11 -1.32
N ILE A 116 -10.57 3.92 -0.60
CA ILE A 116 -9.21 3.61 -0.17
C ILE A 116 -9.15 3.41 1.33
N ALA A 117 -8.23 2.56 1.79
CA ALA A 117 -7.94 2.39 3.21
C ALA A 117 -6.47 2.04 3.42
N HIS A 118 -5.89 2.46 4.57
CA HIS A 118 -4.48 2.18 4.84
C HIS A 118 -4.14 2.09 6.33
N VAL A 119 -3.03 1.38 6.57
CA VAL A 119 -2.30 1.31 7.84
C VAL A 119 -0.82 1.22 7.51
N GLY A 120 0.02 2.11 8.06
CA GLY A 120 1.46 2.15 7.81
C GLY A 120 1.87 3.33 6.94
N ASP A 121 2.99 3.20 6.24
CA ASP A 121 3.64 4.21 5.40
C ASP A 121 3.76 3.82 3.92
N SER A 122 3.21 2.68 3.52
CA SER A 122 2.87 2.44 2.11
C SER A 122 1.85 3.46 1.65
N ARG A 123 1.88 3.84 0.37
CA ARG A 123 1.14 5.02 -0.09
C ARG A 123 0.18 4.72 -1.24
N ILE A 124 -0.86 5.54 -1.32
CA ILE A 124 -1.74 5.64 -2.49
C ILE A 124 -1.67 7.06 -3.03
N TYR A 125 -1.45 7.16 -4.33
CA TYR A 125 -1.46 8.43 -5.07
C TYR A 125 -2.58 8.44 -6.10
N LEU A 126 -3.11 9.63 -6.37
CA LEU A 126 -3.88 9.95 -7.58
C LEU A 126 -2.94 10.61 -8.59
N VAL A 127 -2.90 10.06 -9.80
CA VAL A 127 -2.12 10.61 -10.92
C VAL A 127 -3.08 10.91 -12.08
N ASN A 128 -3.13 12.19 -12.48
CA ASN A 128 -4.02 12.70 -13.53
C ASN A 128 -3.43 13.94 -14.26
N GLY A 129 -2.16 13.88 -14.61
CA GLY A 129 -1.39 15.02 -15.10
C GLY A 129 -0.63 15.75 -14.00
N GLU A 130 -1.12 15.61 -12.78
CA GLU A 130 -0.45 15.94 -11.53
C GLU A 130 -0.36 14.67 -10.66
N ILE A 131 0.44 14.73 -9.59
CA ILE A 131 0.51 13.65 -8.60
C ILE A 131 0.09 14.19 -7.24
N LYS A 132 -0.79 13.46 -6.56
CA LYS A 132 -1.27 13.79 -5.23
C LYS A 132 -1.27 12.55 -4.35
N GLN A 133 -0.51 12.57 -3.25
CA GLN A 133 -0.62 11.55 -2.21
C GLN A 133 -1.99 11.65 -1.54
N LEU A 134 -2.69 10.52 -1.45
CA LEU A 134 -4.01 10.40 -0.85
C LEU A 134 -3.96 9.86 0.58
N THR A 135 -2.97 9.05 0.88
CA THR A 135 -2.73 8.49 2.23
C THR A 135 -1.85 9.43 3.06
N ARG A 136 -1.94 9.29 4.37
CA ARG A 136 -1.09 9.97 5.32
C ARG A 136 -0.23 8.94 6.05
N ASP A 137 1.08 9.02 5.92
CA ASP A 137 1.98 8.02 6.49
C ASP A 137 1.84 7.90 8.01
N HIS A 138 1.69 6.71 8.52
CA HIS A 138 1.77 6.43 9.95
C HIS A 138 3.23 6.21 10.34
N SER A 139 4.00 7.30 10.36
CA SER A 139 5.44 7.29 10.67
C SER A 139 5.82 8.34 11.70
N VAL A 140 6.96 8.13 12.34
CA VAL A 140 7.52 9.11 13.30
C VAL A 140 7.80 10.43 12.62
N VAL A 141 8.38 10.41 11.42
CA VAL A 141 8.74 11.64 10.71
C VAL A 141 7.51 12.43 10.27
N GLN A 142 6.44 11.76 9.84
CA GLN A 142 5.17 12.42 9.52
C GLN A 142 4.60 13.16 10.73
N SER A 143 4.62 12.53 11.91
CA SER A 143 4.17 13.17 13.17
C SER A 143 5.03 14.37 13.56
N LEU A 144 6.33 14.35 13.27
CA LEU A 144 7.24 15.46 13.50
C LEU A 144 6.99 16.63 12.55
N ILE A 145 6.72 16.35 11.25
CA ILE A 145 6.36 17.38 10.28
C ILE A 145 5.07 18.09 10.70
N GLU A 146 4.04 17.36 11.07
CA GLU A 146 2.73 17.92 11.45
C GLU A 146 2.78 18.73 12.75
N SER A 147 3.66 18.35 13.68
CA SER A 147 3.90 19.13 14.88
C SER A 147 4.84 20.34 14.65
N GLY A 148 5.27 20.58 13.39
CA GLY A 148 6.15 21.67 13.02
C GLY A 148 7.60 21.55 13.57
N LYS A 149 8.00 20.34 13.98
CA LYS A 149 9.33 20.11 14.57
C LYS A 149 10.42 19.91 13.51
N ILE A 150 10.05 19.42 12.33
CA ILE A 150 10.95 19.25 11.19
C ILE A 150 10.23 19.63 9.90
N THR A 151 11.01 19.97 8.86
CA THR A 151 10.49 20.16 7.49
C THR A 151 10.33 18.82 6.75
N PRO A 152 9.58 18.75 5.63
CA PRO A 152 9.56 17.57 4.78
C PRO A 152 10.96 17.18 4.25
N GLU A 153 11.83 18.14 4.00
CA GLU A 153 13.22 17.93 3.58
C GLU A 153 14.05 17.28 4.69
N ASP A 154 13.91 17.75 5.93
CA ASP A 154 14.59 17.15 7.09
C ASP A 154 14.14 15.68 7.32
N ALA A 155 12.88 15.38 7.03
CA ALA A 155 12.32 14.04 7.20
C ALA A 155 13.03 13.01 6.32
N LYS A 156 13.42 13.38 5.10
CA LYS A 156 14.09 12.47 4.13
C LYS A 156 15.43 11.92 4.64
N VAL A 157 16.12 12.70 5.50
CA VAL A 157 17.44 12.34 6.06
C VAL A 157 17.40 12.04 7.56
N HIS A 158 16.21 12.03 8.14
CA HIS A 158 16.04 11.82 9.57
C HIS A 158 16.43 10.39 10.00
N PRO A 159 17.14 10.19 11.13
CA PRO A 159 17.56 8.85 11.59
C PRO A 159 16.42 7.87 11.79
N ARG A 160 15.19 8.34 12.04
CA ARG A 160 13.98 7.53 12.23
C ARG A 160 13.01 7.63 11.05
N LYS A 161 13.48 7.89 9.83
CA LYS A 161 12.62 8.05 8.64
C LYS A 161 11.81 6.79 8.31
N ASN A 162 12.37 5.61 8.59
CA ASN A 162 11.72 4.31 8.34
C ASN A 162 11.02 3.75 9.59
N VAL A 163 10.74 4.57 10.62
CA VAL A 163 10.05 4.11 11.83
C VAL A 163 8.57 4.40 11.71
N ILE A 164 7.79 3.34 11.47
CA ILE A 164 6.34 3.42 11.44
C ILE A 164 5.75 3.41 12.85
N THR A 165 4.58 3.99 13.00
CA THR A 165 3.83 4.10 14.27
C THR A 165 2.58 3.25 14.31
N ARG A 166 2.24 2.60 13.18
CA ARG A 166 1.08 1.74 13.07
C ARG A 166 1.31 0.66 12.02
N ALA A 167 1.01 -0.59 12.35
CA ALA A 167 1.10 -1.75 11.45
C ALA A 167 0.09 -2.82 11.84
N LEU A 168 -0.29 -3.68 10.90
CA LEU A 168 -1.08 -4.87 11.17
C LEU A 168 -0.24 -5.91 11.91
N GLY A 169 -0.83 -6.56 12.90
CA GLY A 169 -0.21 -7.62 13.70
C GLY A 169 0.69 -7.12 14.84
N ALA A 170 0.95 -5.81 14.93
CA ALA A 170 1.79 -5.23 15.99
C ALA A 170 1.05 -5.08 17.32
N GLU A 171 -0.24 -4.77 17.27
CA GLU A 171 -1.12 -4.57 18.44
C GLU A 171 -2.45 -5.30 18.21
N GLU A 172 -3.16 -5.61 19.30
CA GLU A 172 -4.46 -6.30 19.25
C GLU A 172 -5.48 -5.50 18.43
N ASP A 173 -5.54 -4.19 18.69
CA ASP A 173 -6.41 -3.26 17.96
C ASP A 173 -5.62 -2.41 16.97
N VAL A 174 -6.23 -2.12 15.82
CA VAL A 174 -5.66 -1.22 14.82
C VAL A 174 -6.67 -0.20 14.32
N ALA A 175 -6.27 1.07 14.30
CA ALA A 175 -7.05 2.12 13.65
C ALA A 175 -6.75 2.15 12.14
N VAL A 176 -7.80 2.00 11.32
CA VAL A 176 -7.72 2.00 9.85
C VAL A 176 -8.20 3.34 9.33
N ASP A 177 -7.34 4.07 8.63
CA ASP A 177 -7.71 5.30 7.94
C ASP A 177 -8.31 4.96 6.57
N SER A 178 -9.34 5.69 6.15
CA SER A 178 -10.01 5.47 4.87
C SER A 178 -10.56 6.77 4.29
N ASP A 179 -10.72 6.79 2.97
CA ASP A 179 -11.34 7.89 2.23
C ASP A 179 -12.09 7.37 1.00
N CYS A 180 -12.97 8.21 0.45
CA CYS A 180 -13.75 7.91 -0.74
C CYS A 180 -13.50 9.00 -1.80
N ILE A 181 -13.06 8.60 -2.99
CA ILE A 181 -12.55 9.50 -4.03
C ILE A 181 -13.28 9.22 -5.33
N THR A 182 -13.70 10.30 -6.02
CA THR A 182 -14.22 10.20 -7.38
C THR A 182 -13.07 10.24 -8.38
N LEU A 183 -13.07 9.30 -9.32
CA LEU A 183 -12.11 9.19 -10.40
C LEU A 183 -12.74 9.63 -11.73
N SER A 184 -12.06 10.47 -12.48
CA SER A 184 -12.35 10.81 -13.86
C SER A 184 -11.74 9.79 -14.83
N ASN A 185 -12.18 9.79 -16.09
CA ASN A 185 -11.56 8.92 -17.11
C ASN A 185 -10.10 9.33 -17.32
N GLY A 186 -9.21 8.35 -17.27
CA GLY A 186 -7.76 8.55 -17.37
C GLY A 186 -7.05 8.75 -16.03
N ASP A 187 -7.79 8.99 -14.93
CA ASP A 187 -7.21 9.02 -13.60
C ASP A 187 -6.64 7.65 -13.23
N THR A 188 -5.48 7.65 -12.62
CA THR A 188 -4.80 6.44 -12.15
C THR A 188 -4.57 6.51 -10.65
N LEU A 189 -4.97 5.47 -9.93
CA LEU A 189 -4.49 5.20 -8.58
C LEU A 189 -3.18 4.43 -8.67
N LEU A 190 -2.16 4.91 -7.97
CA LEU A 190 -0.89 4.23 -7.76
C LEU A 190 -0.82 3.80 -6.29
N LEU A 191 -0.77 2.49 -6.06
CA LEU A 191 -0.50 1.91 -4.74
C LEU A 191 0.95 1.43 -4.74
N CYS A 192 1.71 1.74 -3.69
CA CYS A 192 3.10 1.31 -3.61
C CYS A 192 3.58 1.11 -2.16
N SER A 193 4.58 0.24 -1.99
CA SER A 193 5.39 0.15 -0.77
C SER A 193 6.39 1.31 -0.68
N ASP A 194 6.99 1.50 0.49
CA ASP A 194 7.96 2.56 0.74
C ASP A 194 9.25 2.41 -0.08
N GLY A 195 9.56 1.20 -0.55
CA GLY A 195 10.69 0.96 -1.45
C GLY A 195 10.59 1.67 -2.80
N LEU A 196 9.41 2.15 -3.21
CA LEU A 196 9.30 3.09 -4.32
C LEU A 196 9.66 4.50 -3.86
N THR A 197 9.01 5.00 -2.82
CA THR A 197 9.04 6.40 -2.40
C THR A 197 10.29 6.79 -1.60
N ASN A 198 11.06 5.81 -1.16
CA ASN A 198 12.41 6.01 -0.61
C ASN A 198 13.45 6.36 -1.68
N PHE A 199 13.17 6.05 -2.97
CA PHE A 199 14.11 6.22 -4.08
C PHE A 199 13.60 7.14 -5.19
N LEU A 200 12.28 7.38 -5.28
CA LEU A 200 11.67 8.31 -6.22
C LEU A 200 10.86 9.36 -5.45
N ASP A 201 11.05 10.62 -5.80
CA ASP A 201 10.14 11.67 -5.34
C ASP A 201 8.89 11.77 -6.25
N ASP A 202 7.92 12.60 -5.86
CA ASP A 202 6.67 12.76 -6.60
C ASP A 202 6.89 13.22 -8.06
N LYS A 203 7.95 14.00 -8.31
CA LYS A 203 8.29 14.48 -9.68
C LYS A 203 8.85 13.35 -10.52
N ASP A 204 9.68 12.50 -9.94
CA ASP A 204 10.23 11.32 -10.62
C ASP A 204 9.11 10.37 -11.02
N ILE A 205 8.20 10.07 -10.08
CA ILE A 205 7.02 9.23 -10.33
C ILE A 205 6.18 9.82 -11.46
N LEU A 206 5.83 11.11 -11.39
CA LEU A 206 5.03 11.78 -12.41
C LEU A 206 5.73 11.76 -13.78
N THR A 207 7.06 11.91 -13.81
CA THR A 207 7.85 11.85 -15.05
C THR A 207 7.76 10.49 -15.72
N VAL A 208 7.76 9.39 -14.93
CA VAL A 208 7.57 8.03 -15.47
C VAL A 208 6.18 7.89 -16.09
N PHE A 209 5.13 8.40 -15.44
CA PHE A 209 3.77 8.38 -15.99
C PHE A 209 3.65 9.18 -17.30
N GLN A 210 4.30 10.35 -17.41
CA GLN A 210 4.23 11.21 -18.58
C GLN A 210 4.96 10.65 -19.79
N ASN A 211 6.00 9.85 -19.58
CA ASN A 211 6.89 9.38 -20.64
C ASN A 211 6.64 7.94 -21.09
N ASN A 212 5.67 7.23 -20.48
CA ASN A 212 5.42 5.83 -20.79
C ASN A 212 3.92 5.55 -20.95
N ASP A 213 3.61 4.53 -21.76
CA ASP A 213 2.27 3.97 -21.79
C ASP A 213 1.92 3.37 -20.43
N ILE A 214 0.65 3.48 -20.03
CA ILE A 214 0.18 3.01 -18.72
C ILE A 214 0.51 1.54 -18.45
N SER A 215 0.56 0.72 -19.48
CA SER A 215 0.92 -0.70 -19.38
C SER A 215 2.37 -0.95 -18.97
N ALA A 216 3.27 0.02 -19.19
CA ALA A 216 4.68 -0.07 -18.85
C ALA A 216 5.03 0.66 -17.54
N VAL A 217 4.14 1.52 -17.03
CA VAL A 217 4.42 2.40 -15.88
C VAL A 217 4.87 1.61 -14.66
N ALA A 218 4.15 0.55 -14.28
CA ALA A 218 4.49 -0.21 -13.08
C ALA A 218 5.91 -0.82 -13.16
N GLU A 219 6.29 -1.35 -14.31
CA GLU A 219 7.63 -1.89 -14.54
C GLU A 219 8.68 -0.78 -14.51
N LYS A 220 8.44 0.35 -15.18
CA LYS A 220 9.37 1.48 -15.26
C LYS A 220 9.60 2.14 -13.90
N LEU A 221 8.58 2.26 -13.06
CA LEU A 221 8.73 2.75 -11.69
C LEU A 221 9.67 1.86 -10.87
N VAL A 222 9.48 0.54 -10.93
CA VAL A 222 10.33 -0.42 -10.22
C VAL A 222 11.76 -0.41 -10.77
N GLU A 223 11.94 -0.36 -12.10
CA GLU A 223 13.26 -0.24 -12.72
C GLU A 223 13.97 1.02 -12.25
N THR A 224 13.31 2.18 -12.31
CA THR A 224 13.91 3.47 -11.90
C THR A 224 14.27 3.50 -10.41
N ALA A 225 13.42 2.93 -9.53
CA ALA A 225 13.74 2.82 -8.10
C ALA A 225 14.97 1.93 -7.86
N ASN A 226 15.08 0.84 -8.63
CA ASN A 226 16.25 -0.04 -8.60
C ASN A 226 17.52 0.66 -9.11
N GLU A 227 17.43 1.49 -10.14
CA GLU A 227 18.55 2.29 -10.67
C GLU A 227 19.01 3.36 -9.67
N ASN A 228 18.08 3.93 -8.91
CA ASN A 228 18.36 4.90 -7.85
C ASN A 228 18.86 4.28 -6.53
N GLY A 229 19.12 2.96 -6.54
CA GLY A 229 19.74 2.27 -5.41
C GLY A 229 19.06 0.96 -5.01
N GLY A 230 17.74 0.85 -5.13
CA GLY A 230 16.99 -0.39 -4.88
C GLY A 230 17.25 -0.99 -3.50
N GLY A 231 17.32 -0.16 -2.47
CA GLY A 231 17.73 -0.57 -1.12
C GLY A 231 16.67 -1.37 -0.36
N ASP A 232 15.46 -1.45 -0.89
CA ASP A 232 14.34 -2.19 -0.30
C ASP A 232 13.55 -2.98 -1.33
N ASN A 233 12.56 -3.76 -0.86
CA ASN A 233 11.55 -4.40 -1.70
C ASN A 233 10.65 -3.31 -2.31
N ILE A 234 10.31 -3.44 -3.58
CA ILE A 234 9.57 -2.43 -4.33
C ILE A 234 8.34 -3.08 -4.94
N THR A 235 7.17 -2.63 -4.51
CA THR A 235 5.90 -3.12 -5.06
C THR A 235 5.04 -1.94 -5.54
N VAL A 236 4.54 -2.07 -6.75
CA VAL A 236 3.73 -1.06 -7.44
C VAL A 236 2.49 -1.73 -8.04
N VAL A 237 1.34 -1.12 -7.83
CA VAL A 237 0.08 -1.47 -8.49
C VAL A 237 -0.54 -0.18 -9.04
N THR A 238 -0.93 -0.18 -10.32
CA THR A 238 -1.68 0.90 -10.95
C THR A 238 -3.08 0.43 -11.31
N VAL A 239 -4.07 1.27 -11.02
CA VAL A 239 -5.49 1.06 -11.40
C VAL A 239 -5.96 2.31 -12.13
N THR A 240 -6.16 2.20 -13.46
CA THR A 240 -6.60 3.30 -14.31
C THR A 240 -8.08 3.13 -14.68
N LYS A 241 -8.83 4.21 -14.53
CA LYS A 241 -10.24 4.28 -14.94
C LYS A 241 -10.39 4.46 -16.44
#